data_159acb10f0e7babc34550047d815756d
#
_entry.id   159acb10f0e7babc34550047d815756d
#
_cell.length_a   1.000
_cell.length_b   1.000
_cell.length_c   1.000
_cell.angle_alpha   90.00
_cell.angle_beta   90.00
_cell.angle_gamma   90.00
#
_symmetry.space_group_name_H-M   'P 1'
#
loop_
_entity.id
_entity.type
_entity.pdbx_description
1 polymer ?
#
loop_
_entity_poly.entity_id
_entity_poly.type
_entity_poly.pdbx_seq_one_letter_code
_entity_poly.pdbx_strand_id
1 'polypeptide(L)'
;MKTNYLFPNCFKIYGWIILIPSLIVGALSLVFELEPTALEFEMPALFVDEFMGQNKLAGTVNNNILNEIVGVLIILSSIFVAFSKEKEEDEYILKIRLESLVWAVYVNYGILLISLLFIYDFSFLYVMIFNMFTVIIFFIIRFYWQLNKLKNES
;
A
#
# COMPACT_ATOMS: atom_id res chain seq x y z
N MET A 1 24.68 -12.41 4.14
CA MET A 1 24.48 -11.01 4.36
C MET A 1 23.29 -10.77 5.30
N LYS A 2 23.55 -10.20 6.45
CA LYS A 2 22.46 -9.86 7.39
C LYS A 2 21.89 -8.51 7.00
N THR A 3 20.60 -8.47 6.69
CA THR A 3 19.89 -7.20 6.46
C THR A 3 19.39 -6.66 7.79
N ASN A 4 19.80 -5.44 8.12
CA ASN A 4 19.44 -4.79 9.39
C ASN A 4 18.10 -4.06 9.33
N TYR A 5 17.46 -4.06 8.16
CA TYR A 5 16.24 -3.27 7.91
C TYR A 5 14.96 -4.10 7.99
N LEU A 6 15.06 -5.39 8.26
CA LEU A 6 13.88 -6.24 8.40
C LEU A 6 13.35 -6.20 9.83
N PHE A 7 12.03 -6.16 9.96
CA PHE A 7 11.37 -6.22 11.26
C PHE A 7 11.40 -7.63 11.83
N PRO A 8 11.35 -7.80 13.15
CA PRO A 8 11.23 -9.12 13.76
C PRO A 8 10.00 -9.90 13.27
N ASN A 9 10.07 -11.22 13.30
CA ASN A 9 8.99 -12.09 12.81
C ASN A 9 7.63 -11.84 13.49
N CYS A 10 7.61 -11.37 14.72
CA CYS A 10 6.36 -11.09 15.44
C CYS A 10 5.53 -9.99 14.77
N PHE A 11 6.16 -9.01 14.10
CA PHE A 11 5.45 -7.95 13.37
C PHE A 11 4.68 -8.47 12.16
N LYS A 12 5.06 -9.61 11.62
CA LYS A 12 4.37 -10.24 10.50
C LYS A 12 2.92 -10.58 10.85
N ILE A 13 2.70 -11.16 12.02
CA ILE A 13 1.37 -11.52 12.50
C ILE A 13 0.53 -10.27 12.73
N TYR A 14 1.08 -9.27 13.39
CA TYR A 14 0.41 -7.99 13.61
C TYR A 14 0.08 -7.29 12.29
N GLY A 15 1.01 -7.33 11.34
CA GLY A 15 0.80 -6.78 10.01
C GLY A 15 -0.40 -7.42 9.31
N TRP A 16 -0.50 -8.75 9.33
CA TRP A 16 -1.63 -9.45 8.72
C TRP A 16 -2.96 -9.14 9.42
N ILE A 17 -2.96 -9.07 10.75
CA ILE A 17 -4.16 -8.77 11.54
C ILE A 17 -4.70 -7.38 11.20
N ILE A 18 -3.82 -6.42 10.93
CA ILE A 18 -4.22 -5.06 10.57
C ILE A 18 -4.53 -4.94 9.07
N LEU A 19 -3.75 -5.60 8.23
CA LEU A 19 -3.85 -5.48 6.77
C LEU A 19 -5.20 -5.98 6.23
N ILE A 20 -5.63 -7.17 6.64
CA ILE A 20 -6.85 -7.78 6.13
C ILE A 20 -8.09 -6.93 6.43
N PRO A 21 -8.35 -6.49 7.70
CA PRO A 21 -9.45 -5.58 7.96
C PRO A 21 -9.34 -4.25 7.24
N SER A 22 -8.12 -3.70 7.12
CA SER A 22 -7.90 -2.42 6.44
C SER A 22 -8.23 -2.50 4.96
N LEU A 23 -7.85 -3.59 4.30
CA LEU A 23 -8.19 -3.82 2.89
C LEU A 23 -9.70 -3.97 2.69
N ILE A 24 -10.37 -4.69 3.60
CA ILE A 24 -11.82 -4.87 3.54
C ILE A 24 -12.53 -3.52 3.70
N VAL A 25 -12.17 -2.74 4.72
CA VAL A 25 -12.76 -1.42 4.96
C VAL A 25 -12.47 -0.48 3.79
N GLY A 26 -11.26 -0.50 3.26
CA GLY A 26 -10.89 0.31 2.10
C GLY A 26 -11.71 -0.02 0.87
N ALA A 27 -11.89 -1.31 0.58
CA ALA A 27 -12.72 -1.76 -0.55
C ALA A 27 -14.18 -1.36 -0.37
N LEU A 28 -14.74 -1.53 0.84
CA LEU A 28 -16.10 -1.13 1.14
C LEU A 28 -16.28 0.38 1.02
N SER A 29 -15.31 1.16 1.49
CA SER A 29 -15.34 2.60 1.38
C SER A 29 -15.36 3.07 -0.08
N LEU A 30 -14.60 2.41 -0.96
CA LEU A 30 -14.57 2.75 -2.38
C LEU A 30 -15.86 2.37 -3.10
N VAL A 31 -16.43 1.20 -2.77
CA VAL A 31 -17.63 0.68 -3.44
C VAL A 31 -18.89 1.41 -2.99
N PHE A 32 -19.02 1.67 -1.69
CA PHE A 32 -20.21 2.28 -1.10
C PHE A 32 -20.07 3.76 -0.78
N GLU A 33 -18.92 4.36 -1.09
CA GLU A 33 -18.63 5.77 -0.80
C GLU A 33 -18.93 6.12 0.66
N LEU A 34 -18.45 5.28 1.58
CA LEU A 34 -18.67 5.47 3.00
C LEU A 34 -17.95 6.70 3.53
N GLU A 35 -18.71 7.68 3.95
CA GLU A 35 -18.18 8.91 4.56
C GLU A 35 -18.91 9.16 5.88
N PRO A 36 -18.52 8.45 6.97
CA PRO A 36 -19.18 8.65 8.26
C PRO A 36 -18.93 10.06 8.78
N THR A 37 -20.00 10.77 9.11
CA THR A 37 -19.94 12.16 9.57
C THR A 37 -19.13 12.33 10.84
N ALA A 38 -19.03 11.27 11.65
CA ALA A 38 -18.23 11.30 12.87
C ALA A 38 -16.74 11.47 12.63
N LEU A 39 -16.27 11.21 11.40
CA LEU A 39 -14.86 11.30 11.01
C LEU A 39 -14.55 12.53 10.15
N GLU A 40 -15.47 13.48 10.07
CA GLU A 40 -15.24 14.76 9.43
C GLU A 40 -14.53 15.70 10.40
N PHE A 41 -13.29 16.06 10.09
CA PHE A 41 -12.49 16.98 10.89
C PHE A 41 -11.80 18.00 10.01
N GLU A 42 -11.52 19.16 10.60
CA GLU A 42 -10.61 20.13 9.97
C GLU A 42 -9.17 19.66 10.19
N MET A 43 -8.53 19.32 9.09
CA MET A 43 -7.15 18.82 9.12
C MET A 43 -6.19 19.89 8.60
N PRO A 44 -5.04 20.06 9.25
CA PRO A 44 -4.00 20.93 8.68
C PRO A 44 -3.48 20.31 7.40
N ALA A 45 -3.39 21.12 6.35
CA ALA A 45 -2.91 20.67 5.06
C ALA A 45 -1.84 21.61 4.53
N LEU A 46 -0.84 21.05 3.88
CA LEU A 46 0.17 21.77 3.11
C LEU A 46 -0.17 21.66 1.63
N PHE A 47 0.02 22.75 0.89
CA PHE A 47 -0.22 22.79 -0.56
C PHE A 47 -1.67 22.43 -0.93
N VAL A 48 -2.61 23.27 -0.49
CA VAL A 48 -4.03 23.06 -0.81
C VAL A 48 -4.35 23.75 -2.13
N ASP A 49 -4.70 22.95 -3.13
CA ASP A 49 -5.23 23.41 -4.42
C ASP A 49 -6.75 23.28 -4.40
N GLU A 50 -7.45 24.38 -4.14
CA GLU A 50 -8.91 24.39 -4.24
C GLU A 50 -9.33 24.51 -5.69
N PHE A 51 -10.23 23.64 -6.11
CA PHE A 51 -10.84 23.73 -7.44
C PHE A 51 -11.65 25.04 -7.51
N MET A 52 -11.18 25.99 -8.28
CA MET A 52 -11.72 27.37 -8.37
C MET A 52 -11.37 28.31 -7.20
N GLY A 53 -10.43 27.93 -6.32
CA GLY A 53 -9.98 28.76 -5.21
C GLY A 53 -8.54 29.22 -5.35
N GLN A 54 -8.06 29.95 -4.33
CA GLN A 54 -6.67 30.35 -4.27
C GLN A 54 -5.81 29.20 -3.77
N ASN A 55 -4.68 28.98 -4.43
CA ASN A 55 -3.70 28.01 -3.99
C ASN A 55 -3.06 28.50 -2.68
N LYS A 56 -3.16 27.71 -1.62
CA LYS A 56 -2.59 28.02 -0.32
C LYS A 56 -1.46 27.06 0.00
N LEU A 57 -0.33 27.59 0.48
CA LEU A 57 0.80 26.79 0.89
C LEU A 57 0.51 26.04 2.21
N ALA A 58 -0.34 26.60 3.04
CA ALA A 58 -0.74 25.98 4.31
C ALA A 58 -2.16 26.44 4.65
N GLY A 59 -2.96 25.54 5.17
CA GLY A 59 -4.32 25.84 5.58
C GLY A 59 -4.97 24.67 6.25
N THR A 60 -6.27 24.81 6.55
CA THR A 60 -7.07 23.71 7.07
C THR A 60 -8.07 23.29 6.00
N VAL A 61 -8.26 21.98 5.86
CA VAL A 61 -9.24 21.39 4.94
C VAL A 61 -10.22 20.57 5.77
N ASN A 62 -11.51 20.80 5.53
CA ASN A 62 -12.54 19.96 6.12
C ASN A 62 -12.63 18.68 5.28
N ASN A 63 -12.29 17.56 5.86
CA ASN A 63 -12.18 16.29 5.16
C ASN A 63 -12.60 15.12 6.04
N ASN A 64 -13.16 14.11 5.42
CA ASN A 64 -13.43 12.84 6.09
C ASN A 64 -12.11 12.05 6.17
N ILE A 65 -11.65 11.79 7.39
CA ILE A 65 -10.35 11.17 7.64
C ILE A 65 -10.35 9.66 7.48
N LEU A 66 -11.50 9.03 7.13
CA LEU A 66 -11.57 7.59 6.96
C LEU A 66 -10.58 7.07 5.92
N ASN A 67 -10.51 7.73 4.76
CA ASN A 67 -9.62 7.32 3.68
C ASN A 67 -8.15 7.43 4.09
N GLU A 68 -7.80 8.49 4.81
CA GLU A 68 -6.43 8.69 5.29
C GLU A 68 -6.05 7.65 6.34
N ILE A 69 -6.93 7.37 7.29
CA ILE A 69 -6.69 6.35 8.32
C ILE A 69 -6.51 4.98 7.67
N VAL A 70 -7.40 4.60 6.76
CA VAL A 70 -7.33 3.32 6.05
C VAL A 70 -6.06 3.24 5.22
N GLY A 71 -5.71 4.31 4.50
CA GLY A 71 -4.50 4.35 3.70
C GLY A 71 -3.24 4.17 4.54
N VAL A 72 -3.15 4.88 5.67
CA VAL A 72 -2.02 4.75 6.59
C VAL A 72 -1.93 3.33 7.15
N LEU A 73 -3.06 2.75 7.56
CA LEU A 73 -3.08 1.38 8.08
C LEU A 73 -2.66 0.36 7.04
N ILE A 74 -3.12 0.51 5.80
CA ILE A 74 -2.71 -0.39 4.69
C ILE A 74 -1.21 -0.29 4.45
N ILE A 75 -0.66 0.92 4.37
CA ILE A 75 0.77 1.11 4.11
C ILE A 75 1.61 0.51 5.25
N LEU A 76 1.33 0.86 6.50
CA LEU A 76 2.11 0.39 7.63
C LEU A 76 2.02 -1.12 7.80
N SER A 77 0.82 -1.69 7.71
CA SER A 77 0.63 -3.13 7.85
C SER A 77 1.26 -3.89 6.69
N SER A 78 1.19 -3.36 5.47
CA SER A 78 1.83 -3.95 4.30
C SER A 78 3.35 -3.98 4.45
N ILE A 79 3.94 -2.90 4.98
CA ILE A 79 5.38 -2.85 5.26
C ILE A 79 5.75 -3.93 6.27
N PHE A 80 4.98 -4.08 7.34
CA PHE A 80 5.24 -5.12 8.34
C PHE A 80 5.15 -6.52 7.74
N VAL A 81 4.13 -6.78 6.92
CA VAL A 81 3.97 -8.08 6.25
C VAL A 81 5.10 -8.33 5.24
N ALA A 82 5.45 -7.32 4.45
CA ALA A 82 6.43 -7.46 3.37
C ALA A 82 7.86 -7.60 3.88
N PHE A 83 8.20 -6.87 4.93
CA PHE A 83 9.59 -6.73 5.38
C PHE A 83 9.83 -7.27 6.78
N SER A 84 8.96 -8.15 7.29
CA SER A 84 9.22 -8.90 8.50
C SER A 84 9.99 -10.19 8.17
N LYS A 85 10.91 -10.55 9.05
CA LYS A 85 11.71 -11.77 8.87
C LYS A 85 10.82 -13.01 8.93
N GLU A 86 11.15 -13.99 8.10
CA GLU A 86 10.60 -15.34 8.24
C GLU A 86 11.23 -16.05 9.45
N LYS A 87 10.57 -17.11 9.95
CA LYS A 87 11.10 -17.88 11.09
C LYS A 87 12.48 -18.45 10.78
N GLU A 88 12.68 -18.91 9.57
CA GLU A 88 13.93 -19.47 9.08
C GLU A 88 14.47 -18.64 7.93
N GLU A 89 14.87 -17.40 8.24
CA GLU A 89 15.39 -16.47 7.24
C GLU A 89 16.82 -16.91 6.84
N ASP A 90 16.99 -17.28 5.59
CA ASP A 90 18.28 -17.65 5.03
C ASP A 90 18.57 -16.84 3.75
N GLU A 91 19.72 -17.10 3.11
CA GLU A 91 20.12 -16.39 1.90
C GLU A 91 19.16 -16.66 0.73
N TYR A 92 18.60 -17.85 0.67
CA TYR A 92 17.65 -18.21 -0.38
C TYR A 92 16.34 -17.41 -0.26
N ILE A 93 15.84 -17.22 0.96
CA ILE A 93 14.66 -16.40 1.21
C ILE A 93 14.93 -14.93 0.87
N LEU A 94 16.13 -14.43 1.21
CA LEU A 94 16.52 -13.08 0.83
C LEU A 94 16.56 -12.89 -0.69
N LYS A 95 17.02 -13.91 -1.41
CA LYS A 95 17.01 -13.90 -2.87
C LYS A 95 15.59 -13.87 -3.43
N ILE A 96 14.68 -14.68 -2.89
CA ILE A 96 13.28 -14.70 -3.27
C ILE A 96 12.66 -13.32 -3.02
N ARG A 97 12.97 -12.70 -1.88
CA ARG A 97 12.47 -11.37 -1.53
C ARG A 97 12.93 -10.33 -2.55
N LEU A 98 14.20 -10.34 -2.90
CA LEU A 98 14.74 -9.41 -3.89
C LEU A 98 14.11 -9.61 -5.27
N GLU A 99 14.00 -10.85 -5.74
CA GLU A 99 13.37 -11.16 -7.03
C GLU A 99 11.90 -10.75 -7.06
N SER A 100 11.18 -10.95 -5.96
CA SER A 100 9.79 -10.55 -5.84
C SER A 100 9.62 -9.04 -5.89
N LEU A 101 10.53 -8.31 -5.25
CA LEU A 101 10.53 -6.85 -5.27
C LEU A 101 10.78 -6.31 -6.68
N VAL A 102 11.77 -6.85 -7.37
CA VAL A 102 12.08 -6.46 -8.75
C VAL A 102 10.89 -6.75 -9.67
N TRP A 103 10.31 -7.93 -9.55
CA TRP A 103 9.12 -8.31 -10.32
C TRP A 103 7.95 -7.35 -10.07
N ALA A 104 7.70 -7.02 -8.80
CA ALA A 104 6.61 -6.11 -8.41
C ALA A 104 6.80 -4.72 -9.01
N VAL A 105 8.04 -4.21 -8.99
CA VAL A 105 8.37 -2.91 -9.58
C VAL A 105 8.12 -2.92 -11.09
N TYR A 106 8.59 -3.93 -11.80
CA TYR A 106 8.38 -4.01 -13.24
C TYR A 106 6.91 -4.10 -13.62
N VAL A 107 6.14 -4.95 -12.95
CA VAL A 107 4.70 -5.10 -13.22
C VAL A 107 3.96 -3.80 -12.92
N ASN A 108 4.24 -3.19 -11.78
CA ASN A 108 3.59 -1.96 -11.36
C ASN A 108 3.84 -0.82 -12.34
N TYR A 109 5.10 -0.60 -12.71
CA TYR A 109 5.42 0.48 -13.63
C TYR A 109 4.98 0.17 -15.05
N GLY A 110 4.92 -1.09 -15.45
CA GLY A 110 4.32 -1.48 -16.72
C GLY A 110 2.85 -1.09 -16.80
N ILE A 111 2.09 -1.41 -15.77
CA ILE A 111 0.68 -1.02 -15.66
C ILE A 111 0.54 0.50 -15.65
N LEU A 112 1.37 1.20 -14.89
CA LEU A 112 1.35 2.65 -14.82
C LEU A 112 1.65 3.29 -16.17
N LEU A 113 2.60 2.75 -16.92
CA LEU A 113 2.97 3.25 -18.23
C LEU A 113 1.82 3.11 -19.23
N ILE A 114 1.16 1.96 -19.23
CA ILE A 114 -0.03 1.73 -20.06
C ILE A 114 -1.15 2.70 -19.65
N SER A 115 -1.37 2.88 -18.36
CA SER A 115 -2.37 3.79 -17.83
C SER A 115 -2.09 5.24 -18.22
N LEU A 116 -0.82 5.64 -18.18
CA LEU A 116 -0.40 6.98 -18.56
C LEU A 116 -0.75 7.29 -20.02
N LEU A 117 -0.64 6.29 -20.90
CA LEU A 117 -0.92 6.45 -22.32
C LEU A 117 -2.42 6.42 -22.66
N PHE A 118 -3.23 5.66 -21.92
CA PHE A 118 -4.62 5.39 -22.28
C PHE A 118 -5.66 5.98 -21.33
N ILE A 119 -5.28 6.35 -20.11
CA ILE A 119 -6.22 6.88 -19.11
C ILE A 119 -5.91 8.35 -18.85
N TYR A 120 -6.93 9.20 -18.89
CA TYR A 120 -6.79 10.65 -18.74
C TYR A 120 -7.77 11.19 -17.69
N ASP A 121 -7.54 12.45 -17.28
CA ASP A 121 -8.38 13.22 -16.36
C ASP A 121 -8.52 12.58 -14.95
N PHE A 122 -9.72 12.62 -14.40
CA PHE A 122 -9.98 12.14 -13.05
C PHE A 122 -9.74 10.63 -12.89
N SER A 123 -9.94 9.85 -13.97
CA SER A 123 -9.64 8.41 -13.95
C SER A 123 -8.16 8.14 -13.70
N PHE A 124 -7.28 9.00 -14.23
CA PHE A 124 -5.84 8.88 -14.01
C PHE A 124 -5.48 9.16 -12.54
N LEU A 125 -6.19 10.08 -11.87
CA LEU A 125 -6.00 10.33 -10.44
C LEU A 125 -6.28 9.07 -9.61
N TYR A 126 -7.35 8.35 -9.93
CA TYR A 126 -7.65 7.06 -9.26
C TYR A 126 -6.55 6.04 -9.51
N VAL A 127 -6.02 5.97 -10.73
CA VAL A 127 -4.91 5.07 -11.05
C VAL A 127 -3.68 5.41 -10.21
N MET A 128 -3.36 6.69 -10.06
CA MET A 128 -2.23 7.12 -9.24
C MET A 128 -2.40 6.73 -7.77
N ILE A 129 -3.61 6.89 -7.23
CA ILE A 129 -3.91 6.51 -5.84
C ILE A 129 -3.71 5.00 -5.66
N PHE A 130 -4.27 4.19 -6.56
CA PHE A 130 -4.12 2.73 -6.50
C PHE A 130 -2.65 2.32 -6.68
N ASN A 131 -1.90 3.04 -7.51
CA ASN A 131 -0.48 2.75 -7.73
C ASN A 131 0.36 2.90 -6.46
N MET A 132 -0.04 3.77 -5.54
CA MET A 132 0.65 3.90 -4.26
C MET A 132 0.68 2.60 -3.47
N PHE A 133 -0.35 1.77 -3.62
CA PHE A 133 -0.49 0.53 -2.86
C PHE A 133 -0.08 -0.71 -3.66
N THR A 134 -0.13 -0.64 -5.00
CA THR A 134 0.03 -1.83 -5.85
C THR A 134 1.42 -2.43 -5.80
N VAL A 135 2.47 -1.60 -5.71
CA VAL A 135 3.85 -2.11 -5.63
C VAL A 135 4.00 -3.09 -4.49
N ILE A 136 3.60 -2.66 -3.29
CA ILE A 136 3.80 -3.46 -2.09
C ILE A 136 2.87 -4.68 -2.06
N ILE A 137 1.65 -4.53 -2.58
CA ILE A 137 0.70 -5.64 -2.67
C ILE A 137 1.20 -6.69 -3.65
N PHE A 138 1.69 -6.30 -4.83
CA PHE A 138 2.28 -7.22 -5.80
C PHE A 138 3.50 -7.93 -5.23
N PHE A 139 4.34 -7.19 -4.48
CA PHE A 139 5.48 -7.78 -3.79
C PHE A 139 5.04 -8.86 -2.80
N ILE A 140 4.04 -8.57 -1.97
CA ILE A 140 3.53 -9.51 -0.97
C ILE A 140 2.99 -10.76 -1.65
N ILE A 141 2.16 -10.61 -2.67
CA ILE A 141 1.58 -11.73 -3.42
C ILE A 141 2.68 -12.61 -4.03
N ARG A 142 3.63 -12.00 -4.73
CA ARG A 142 4.71 -12.74 -5.38
C ARG A 142 5.61 -13.43 -4.37
N PHE A 143 5.98 -12.73 -3.29
CA PHE A 143 6.87 -13.26 -2.28
C PHE A 143 6.25 -14.49 -1.58
N TYR A 144 4.98 -14.40 -1.17
CA TYR A 144 4.32 -15.52 -0.51
C TYR A 144 4.02 -16.67 -1.45
N TRP A 145 3.73 -16.37 -2.70
CA TRP A 145 3.57 -17.41 -3.72
C TRP A 145 4.87 -18.21 -3.91
N GLN A 146 5.99 -17.53 -4.00
CA GLN A 146 7.29 -18.18 -4.12
C GLN A 146 7.66 -18.97 -2.85
N LEU A 147 7.37 -18.44 -1.68
CA LEU A 147 7.60 -19.16 -0.44
C LEU A 147 6.75 -20.44 -0.35
N ASN A 148 5.48 -20.38 -0.71
CA ASN A 148 4.60 -21.55 -0.72
C ASN A 148 5.09 -22.59 -1.72
N LYS A 149 5.53 -22.15 -2.88
CA LYS A 149 6.11 -23.04 -3.88
C LYS A 149 7.35 -23.76 -3.34
N LEU A 150 8.23 -23.03 -2.67
CA LEU A 150 9.42 -23.58 -2.05
C LEU A 150 9.06 -24.63 -0.98
N LYS A 151 8.09 -24.34 -0.12
CA LYS A 151 7.63 -25.27 0.92
C LYS A 151 7.03 -26.53 0.34
N ASN A 152 6.33 -26.45 -0.78
CA ASN A 152 5.72 -27.61 -1.46
C ASN A 152 6.75 -28.45 -2.19
N GLU A 153 7.87 -27.89 -2.58
CA GLU A 153 8.96 -28.62 -3.26
C GLU A 153 9.93 -29.31 -2.31
N SER A 154 9.88 -28.96 -1.02
CA SER A 154 10.79 -29.53 -0.01
C SER A 154 10.26 -30.78 0.67
#